data_285091722e64743bb6c5d5e99a40dfe0
#
_entry.id   285091722e64743bb6c5d5e99a40dfe0
#
_cell.length_a   1.000
_cell.length_b   1.000
_cell.length_c   1.000
_cell.angle_alpha   90.00
_cell.angle_beta   90.00
_cell.angle_gamma   90.00
#
_symmetry.space_group_name_H-M   'P 1'
#
loop_
_entity.id
_entity.type
_entity.pdbx_description
1 polymer ?
#
loop_
_entity_poly.entity_id
_entity_poly.type
_entity_poly.pdbx_seq_one_letter_code
_entity_poly.pdbx_strand_id
1 'polypeptide(L)'
;MTDSLKKIVSIDTVSIEDIIDELSLNGRVTFNQEKVAKVFPIFGGTIINISAEIGDYVHKGETLATIKSGEIADYEKQAKDAAQQVIIANRNLKYKQDMYNSGIASEKELLEARQEVIIAQTEEKRIKEIFSIYNLSDNALYKLKALISGFIVNRNISPNMQIRSDQNEEIFTISGLDDVWIIADVYESDISKVSEGSSVRIETLAYPGKKFSGTIDKIYHMLNEDSKTMNIRIKLKNKDYLLKPGMFANVNVKCKTSKQSMPRIDSHALVFDSEKNYVIVVDNKNSLHIREVEIFKQLPKECYIKCGIQEGEKIINKNVLLVYNSLNAN
;
A
#
# COMPACT_ATOMS: atom_id res chain seq x y z
N MET A 1 41.89 21.15 -33.72
CA MET A 1 40.65 21.81 -33.25
C MET A 1 40.87 23.30 -33.12
N THR A 2 40.14 24.15 -33.87
CA THR A 2 40.27 25.60 -33.85
C THR A 2 39.63 26.16 -32.57
N ASP A 3 40.13 27.33 -32.08
CA ASP A 3 39.57 27.92 -30.83
C ASP A 3 38.10 28.30 -30.93
N SER A 4 37.62 28.57 -32.15
CA SER A 4 36.19 28.80 -32.42
C SER A 4 35.34 27.52 -32.21
N LEU A 5 35.83 26.35 -32.58
CA LEU A 5 35.14 25.06 -32.37
C LEU A 5 35.08 24.66 -30.89
N LYS A 6 36.11 24.97 -30.11
CA LYS A 6 36.14 24.68 -28.66
C LYS A 6 35.04 25.38 -27.86
N LYS A 7 34.53 26.52 -28.35
CA LYS A 7 33.48 27.31 -27.70
C LYS A 7 32.06 26.76 -27.94
N ILE A 8 31.86 25.96 -28.98
CA ILE A 8 30.53 25.49 -29.41
C ILE A 8 30.30 23.99 -29.20
N VAL A 9 31.37 23.22 -28.94
CA VAL A 9 31.31 21.80 -28.70
C VAL A 9 31.50 21.48 -27.20
N SER A 10 30.93 20.39 -26.73
CA SER A 10 31.23 19.81 -25.43
C SER A 10 31.92 18.49 -25.66
N ILE A 11 32.90 18.18 -24.81
CA ILE A 11 33.67 16.94 -24.85
C ILE A 11 33.26 16.13 -23.64
N ASP A 12 32.96 14.85 -23.85
CA ASP A 12 32.68 13.86 -22.82
C ASP A 12 33.74 12.75 -22.88
N THR A 13 33.88 12.02 -21.77
CA THR A 13 34.83 10.91 -21.67
C THR A 13 34.07 9.61 -21.60
N VAL A 14 34.44 8.65 -22.44
CA VAL A 14 33.82 7.33 -22.49
C VAL A 14 34.09 6.60 -21.18
N SER A 15 33.04 6.19 -20.49
CA SER A 15 33.10 5.33 -19.29
C SER A 15 32.60 3.92 -19.60
N ILE A 16 33.14 2.92 -18.93
CA ILE A 16 32.57 1.57 -18.95
C ILE A 16 31.52 1.47 -17.84
N GLU A 17 30.30 1.18 -18.21
CA GLU A 17 29.19 1.03 -17.26
C GLU A 17 28.38 -0.24 -17.52
N ASP A 18 27.76 -0.75 -16.47
CA ASP A 18 26.83 -1.88 -16.58
C ASP A 18 25.65 -1.51 -17.44
N ILE A 19 25.26 -2.41 -18.32
CA ILE A 19 24.12 -2.17 -19.21
C ILE A 19 22.84 -2.13 -18.37
N ILE A 20 22.19 -0.97 -18.39
CA ILE A 20 20.88 -0.79 -17.78
C ILE A 20 19.80 -1.07 -18.79
N ASP A 21 18.89 -1.97 -18.46
CA ASP A 21 17.66 -2.20 -19.19
C ASP A 21 16.48 -1.55 -18.46
N GLU A 22 15.52 -1.04 -19.18
CA GLU A 22 14.25 -0.60 -18.61
C GLU A 22 13.16 -1.60 -19.03
N LEU A 23 12.61 -2.30 -18.06
CA LEU A 23 11.49 -3.20 -18.25
C LEU A 23 10.21 -2.45 -17.91
N SER A 24 9.30 -2.33 -18.88
CA SER A 24 8.01 -1.68 -18.69
C SER A 24 6.96 -2.73 -18.33
N LEU A 25 6.33 -2.55 -17.18
CA LEU A 25 5.34 -3.45 -16.61
C LEU A 25 4.00 -2.73 -16.42
N ASN A 26 2.92 -3.45 -16.65
CA ASN A 26 1.59 -2.99 -16.30
C ASN A 26 1.33 -3.25 -14.83
N GLY A 27 0.78 -2.27 -14.14
CA GLY A 27 0.45 -2.38 -12.74
C GLY A 27 -0.85 -1.67 -12.38
N ARG A 28 -1.30 -1.90 -11.15
CA ARG A 28 -2.48 -1.29 -10.57
C ARG A 28 -2.17 -0.75 -9.18
N VAL A 29 -2.66 0.45 -8.90
CA VAL A 29 -2.67 1.00 -7.54
C VAL A 29 -3.70 0.23 -6.72
N THR A 30 -3.30 -0.26 -5.55
CA THR A 30 -4.15 -0.99 -4.61
C THR A 30 -4.04 -0.39 -3.21
N PHE A 31 -4.98 -0.75 -2.36
CA PHE A 31 -4.89 -0.41 -0.94
C PHE A 31 -3.66 -1.06 -0.30
N ASN A 32 -3.08 -0.37 0.67
CA ASN A 32 -2.18 -1.02 1.61
C ASN A 32 -3.02 -1.95 2.52
N GLN A 33 -2.98 -3.25 2.28
CA GLN A 33 -3.78 -4.23 3.01
C GLN A 33 -3.48 -4.26 4.53
N GLU A 34 -2.31 -3.76 4.94
CA GLU A 34 -1.96 -3.62 6.36
C GLU A 34 -2.73 -2.47 7.04
N LYS A 35 -3.34 -1.56 6.25
CA LYS A 35 -4.08 -0.38 6.68
C LYS A 35 -5.55 -0.40 6.22
N VAL A 36 -6.08 -1.58 5.97
CA VAL A 36 -7.50 -1.78 5.64
C VAL A 36 -8.18 -2.44 6.82
N ALA A 37 -9.31 -1.88 7.24
CA ALA A 37 -10.19 -2.49 8.22
C ALA A 37 -11.56 -2.76 7.57
N LYS A 38 -11.97 -4.02 7.61
CA LYS A 38 -13.31 -4.46 7.26
C LYS A 38 -14.15 -4.54 8.53
N VAL A 39 -15.28 -3.86 8.52
CA VAL A 39 -16.19 -3.79 9.67
C VAL A 39 -17.38 -4.70 9.40
N PHE A 40 -17.55 -5.70 10.25
CA PHE A 40 -18.63 -6.67 10.19
C PHE A 40 -19.66 -6.39 11.29
N PRO A 41 -20.93 -6.80 11.10
CA PRO A 41 -21.93 -6.69 12.16
C PRO A 41 -21.62 -7.69 13.27
N ILE A 42 -21.55 -7.21 14.52
CA ILE A 42 -21.41 -8.07 15.68
C ILE A 42 -22.80 -8.50 16.17
N PHE A 43 -23.78 -7.61 16.03
CA PHE A 43 -25.17 -7.86 16.41
C PHE A 43 -26.10 -7.68 15.20
N GLY A 44 -27.07 -8.56 15.07
CA GLY A 44 -28.15 -8.43 14.10
C GLY A 44 -29.13 -7.34 14.51
N GLY A 45 -29.83 -6.75 13.51
CA GLY A 45 -30.83 -5.73 13.78
C GLY A 45 -31.17 -4.87 12.58
N THR A 46 -31.87 -3.77 12.82
CA THR A 46 -32.28 -2.80 11.78
C THR A 46 -31.39 -1.57 11.84
N ILE A 47 -30.87 -1.13 10.70
CA ILE A 47 -30.11 0.12 10.56
C ILE A 47 -31.06 1.30 10.74
N ILE A 48 -30.84 2.11 11.78
CA ILE A 48 -31.65 3.30 12.05
C ILE A 48 -31.04 4.53 11.39
N ASN A 49 -29.75 4.69 11.51
CA ASN A 49 -29.02 5.84 11.01
C ASN A 49 -27.64 5.42 10.47
N ILE A 50 -27.23 6.09 9.40
CA ILE A 50 -25.90 5.97 8.82
C ILE A 50 -25.28 7.36 8.88
N SER A 51 -24.17 7.50 9.60
CA SER A 51 -23.51 8.78 9.86
C SER A 51 -22.34 9.05 8.93
N ALA A 52 -21.94 8.04 8.13
CA ALA A 52 -20.73 8.11 7.31
C ALA A 52 -20.99 7.58 5.89
N GLU A 53 -20.45 8.28 4.89
CA GLU A 53 -20.65 7.96 3.47
C GLU A 53 -19.35 7.53 2.80
N ILE A 54 -19.43 6.92 1.61
CA ILE A 54 -18.27 6.57 0.80
C ILE A 54 -17.52 7.84 0.43
N GLY A 55 -16.21 7.85 0.71
CA GLY A 55 -15.33 9.00 0.49
C GLY A 55 -15.08 9.86 1.72
N ASP A 56 -15.86 9.70 2.79
CA ASP A 56 -15.61 10.41 4.04
C ASP A 56 -14.35 9.92 4.74
N TYR A 57 -13.65 10.84 5.39
CA TYR A 57 -12.57 10.51 6.31
C TYR A 57 -13.13 10.38 7.72
N VAL A 58 -12.90 9.26 8.36
CA VAL A 58 -13.36 8.95 9.71
C VAL A 58 -12.20 8.72 10.66
N HIS A 59 -12.39 9.07 11.93
CA HIS A 59 -11.41 8.81 12.98
C HIS A 59 -11.72 7.49 13.71
N LYS A 60 -10.67 6.81 14.18
CA LYS A 60 -10.86 5.61 15.01
C LYS A 60 -11.79 5.87 16.19
N GLY A 61 -12.82 5.03 16.34
CA GLY A 61 -13.87 5.16 17.38
C GLY A 61 -15.06 6.02 16.98
N GLU A 62 -15.03 6.70 15.84
CA GLU A 62 -16.15 7.47 15.30
C GLU A 62 -17.32 6.55 14.93
N THR A 63 -18.55 7.03 15.15
CA THR A 63 -19.75 6.25 14.86
C THR A 63 -20.08 6.30 13.37
N LEU A 64 -20.13 5.13 12.74
CA LEU A 64 -20.44 4.97 11.31
C LEU A 64 -21.93 4.77 11.06
N ALA A 65 -22.56 3.97 11.91
CA ALA A 65 -23.99 3.67 11.83
C ALA A 65 -24.54 3.32 13.21
N THR A 66 -25.86 3.43 13.36
CA THR A 66 -26.60 3.01 14.55
C THR A 66 -27.59 1.91 14.18
N ILE A 67 -27.54 0.82 14.90
CA ILE A 67 -28.33 -0.40 14.70
C ILE A 67 -29.23 -0.60 15.91
N LYS A 68 -30.53 -0.86 15.70
CA LYS A 68 -31.45 -1.31 16.75
C LYS A 68 -31.48 -2.84 16.74
N SER A 69 -31.09 -3.42 17.86
CA SER A 69 -30.87 -4.86 17.98
C SER A 69 -31.72 -5.47 19.08
N GLY A 70 -32.45 -6.55 18.77
CA GLY A 70 -33.15 -7.36 19.77
C GLY A 70 -32.18 -8.10 20.71
N GLU A 71 -31.03 -8.55 20.18
CA GLU A 71 -30.00 -9.21 20.97
C GLU A 71 -29.46 -8.30 22.09
N ILE A 72 -29.32 -7.00 21.81
CA ILE A 72 -28.89 -6.02 22.84
C ILE A 72 -29.98 -5.78 23.85
N ALA A 73 -31.25 -5.75 23.45
CA ALA A 73 -32.36 -5.66 24.40
C ALA A 73 -32.39 -6.84 25.37
N ASP A 74 -32.03 -8.03 24.93
CA ASP A 74 -31.90 -9.20 25.79
C ASP A 74 -30.73 -9.08 26.76
N TYR A 75 -29.58 -8.56 26.32
CA TYR A 75 -28.46 -8.25 27.22
C TYR A 75 -28.80 -7.16 28.25
N GLU A 76 -29.56 -6.12 27.85
CA GLU A 76 -30.05 -5.08 28.78
C GLU A 76 -30.95 -5.68 29.87
N LYS A 77 -31.86 -6.56 29.47
CA LYS A 77 -32.70 -7.30 30.42
C LYS A 77 -31.84 -8.13 31.39
N GLN A 78 -30.91 -8.94 30.87
CA GLN A 78 -30.01 -9.74 31.70
C GLN A 78 -29.21 -8.89 32.69
N ALA A 79 -28.74 -7.70 32.27
CA ALA A 79 -28.02 -6.79 33.14
C ALA A 79 -28.87 -6.28 34.31
N LYS A 80 -30.14 -5.94 34.03
CA LYS A 80 -31.10 -5.52 35.04
C LYS A 80 -31.45 -6.66 36.00
N ASP A 81 -31.68 -7.86 35.46
CA ASP A 81 -31.99 -9.04 36.24
C ASP A 81 -30.82 -9.43 37.16
N ALA A 82 -29.58 -9.40 36.66
CA ALA A 82 -28.38 -9.68 37.46
C ALA A 82 -28.17 -8.65 38.59
N ALA A 83 -28.33 -7.36 38.29
CA ALA A 83 -28.24 -6.32 39.30
C ALA A 83 -29.32 -6.48 40.39
N GLN A 84 -30.55 -6.83 40.02
CA GLN A 84 -31.63 -7.10 40.96
C GLN A 84 -31.32 -8.32 41.84
N GLN A 85 -30.75 -9.38 41.25
CA GLN A 85 -30.37 -10.59 41.99
C GLN A 85 -29.30 -10.29 43.08
N VAL A 86 -28.33 -9.40 42.79
CA VAL A 86 -27.36 -8.97 43.78
C VAL A 86 -28.02 -8.24 44.96
N ILE A 87 -29.03 -7.43 44.69
CA ILE A 87 -29.80 -6.73 45.75
C ILE A 87 -30.54 -7.75 46.63
N ILE A 88 -31.20 -8.73 46.01
CA ILE A 88 -31.96 -9.76 46.71
C ILE A 88 -31.01 -10.63 47.57
N ALA A 89 -29.90 -11.11 47.01
CA ALA A 89 -28.92 -11.93 47.72
C ALA A 89 -28.29 -11.17 48.88
N ASN A 90 -27.98 -9.89 48.77
CA ASN A 90 -27.47 -9.08 49.86
C ASN A 90 -28.50 -8.89 50.98
N ARG A 91 -29.80 -8.73 50.66
CA ARG A 91 -30.87 -8.66 51.67
C ARG A 91 -31.00 -9.97 52.43
N ASN A 92 -30.98 -11.10 51.70
CA ASN A 92 -31.03 -12.41 52.30
C ASN A 92 -29.83 -12.67 53.23
N LEU A 93 -28.63 -12.32 52.78
CA LEU A 93 -27.43 -12.44 53.62
C LEU A 93 -27.58 -11.63 54.93
N LYS A 94 -28.03 -10.36 54.81
CA LYS A 94 -28.26 -9.52 56.01
C LYS A 94 -29.26 -10.16 56.96
N TYR A 95 -30.37 -10.65 56.44
CA TYR A 95 -31.39 -11.34 57.23
C TYR A 95 -30.84 -12.60 57.92
N LYS A 96 -30.11 -13.44 57.22
CA LYS A 96 -29.47 -14.64 57.78
C LYS A 96 -28.38 -14.32 58.79
N GLN A 97 -27.63 -13.22 58.60
CA GLN A 97 -26.65 -12.75 59.56
C GLN A 97 -27.33 -12.30 60.90
N ASP A 98 -28.46 -11.59 60.80
CA ASP A 98 -29.22 -11.16 62.02
C ASP A 98 -29.82 -12.34 62.75
N MET A 99 -30.32 -13.36 62.01
CA MET A 99 -30.83 -14.61 62.62
C MET A 99 -29.71 -15.45 63.29
N TYR A 100 -28.54 -15.53 62.67
CA TYR A 100 -27.38 -16.24 63.22
C TYR A 100 -26.90 -15.54 64.52
N ASN A 101 -26.82 -14.25 64.52
CA ASN A 101 -26.46 -13.48 65.70
C ASN A 101 -27.45 -13.67 66.88
N SER A 102 -28.71 -13.95 66.55
CA SER A 102 -29.77 -14.26 67.50
C SER A 102 -29.87 -15.77 67.90
N GLY A 103 -28.98 -16.60 67.35
CA GLY A 103 -28.97 -18.05 67.64
C GLY A 103 -30.06 -18.83 66.93
N ILE A 104 -30.75 -18.26 65.91
CA ILE A 104 -31.89 -18.85 65.19
C ILE A 104 -31.46 -19.58 63.95
N ALA A 105 -30.43 -19.08 63.23
CA ALA A 105 -29.88 -19.68 62.03
C ALA A 105 -28.56 -20.43 62.33
N SER A 106 -28.29 -21.48 61.53
CA SER A 106 -27.03 -22.21 61.58
C SER A 106 -25.90 -21.50 60.82
N GLU A 107 -24.66 -21.83 61.14
CA GLU A 107 -23.48 -21.35 60.41
C GLU A 107 -23.53 -21.75 58.92
N LYS A 108 -24.06 -22.94 58.63
CA LYS A 108 -24.25 -23.43 57.29
C LYS A 108 -25.17 -22.53 56.45
N GLU A 109 -26.32 -22.11 57.01
CA GLU A 109 -27.26 -21.22 56.33
C GLU A 109 -26.65 -19.83 56.06
N LEU A 110 -25.83 -19.33 57.00
CA LEU A 110 -25.11 -18.06 56.80
C LEU A 110 -24.06 -18.20 55.69
N LEU A 111 -23.33 -19.31 55.64
CA LEU A 111 -22.33 -19.57 54.59
C LEU A 111 -23.00 -19.69 53.20
N GLU A 112 -24.13 -20.42 53.12
CA GLU A 112 -24.93 -20.51 51.89
C GLU A 112 -25.36 -19.14 51.38
N ALA A 113 -25.91 -18.29 52.28
CA ALA A 113 -26.30 -16.92 51.90
C ALA A 113 -25.12 -16.06 51.42
N ARG A 114 -23.93 -16.20 52.01
CA ARG A 114 -22.71 -15.55 51.52
C ARG A 114 -22.33 -16.03 50.11
N GLN A 115 -22.45 -17.31 49.88
CA GLN A 115 -22.12 -17.90 48.57
C GLN A 115 -23.09 -17.44 47.49
N GLU A 116 -24.39 -17.31 47.81
CA GLU A 116 -25.39 -16.70 46.89
C GLU A 116 -25.01 -15.29 46.47
N VAL A 117 -24.50 -14.44 47.39
CA VAL A 117 -24.05 -13.10 47.06
C VAL A 117 -22.86 -13.15 46.08
N ILE A 118 -21.88 -14.03 46.32
CA ILE A 118 -20.70 -14.17 45.47
C ILE A 118 -21.13 -14.61 44.05
N ILE A 119 -22.06 -15.57 43.93
CA ILE A 119 -22.58 -16.01 42.64
C ILE A 119 -23.29 -14.88 41.92
N ALA A 120 -24.20 -14.16 42.60
CA ALA A 120 -24.91 -13.03 41.99
C ALA A 120 -23.97 -11.89 41.53
N GLN A 121 -22.97 -11.55 42.34
CA GLN A 121 -21.97 -10.55 41.98
C GLN A 121 -21.08 -10.98 40.79
N THR A 122 -20.75 -12.25 40.73
CA THR A 122 -19.95 -12.80 39.61
C THR A 122 -20.72 -12.72 38.30
N GLU A 123 -22.02 -13.02 38.34
CA GLU A 123 -22.87 -12.93 37.16
C GLU A 123 -23.08 -11.47 36.71
N GLU A 124 -23.35 -10.58 37.67
CA GLU A 124 -23.42 -9.13 37.35
C GLU A 124 -22.13 -8.62 36.72
N LYS A 125 -20.98 -9.03 37.25
CA LYS A 125 -19.67 -8.67 36.71
C LYS A 125 -19.49 -9.19 35.28
N ARG A 126 -19.84 -10.45 35.02
CA ARG A 126 -19.79 -11.05 33.69
C ARG A 126 -20.60 -10.25 32.67
N ILE A 127 -21.82 -9.85 33.01
CA ILE A 127 -22.67 -9.05 32.11
C ILE A 127 -22.07 -7.65 31.89
N LYS A 128 -21.58 -7.00 32.94
CA LYS A 128 -20.88 -5.70 32.83
C LYS A 128 -19.66 -5.77 31.92
N GLU A 129 -18.90 -6.86 31.96
CA GLU A 129 -17.78 -7.07 31.07
C GLU A 129 -18.22 -7.18 29.60
N ILE A 130 -19.32 -7.88 29.31
CA ILE A 130 -19.91 -7.95 27.97
C ILE A 130 -20.27 -6.53 27.47
N PHE A 131 -20.94 -5.72 28.29
CA PHE A 131 -21.27 -4.33 27.95
C PHE A 131 -20.03 -3.50 27.64
N SER A 132 -18.97 -3.69 28.42
CA SER A 132 -17.70 -2.99 28.21
C SER A 132 -17.00 -3.42 26.92
N ILE A 133 -16.92 -4.74 26.65
CA ILE A 133 -16.27 -5.31 25.45
C ILE A 133 -16.91 -4.78 24.17
N TYR A 134 -18.24 -4.78 24.13
CA TYR A 134 -18.98 -4.38 22.94
C TYR A 134 -19.39 -2.91 22.93
N ASN A 135 -19.03 -2.13 23.96
CA ASN A 135 -19.44 -0.73 24.11
C ASN A 135 -20.95 -0.53 23.93
N LEU A 136 -21.75 -1.41 24.55
CA LEU A 136 -23.20 -1.35 24.48
C LEU A 136 -23.72 -0.13 25.25
N SER A 137 -24.80 0.45 24.73
CA SER A 137 -25.51 1.56 25.38
C SER A 137 -26.96 1.18 25.57
N ASP A 138 -27.66 1.88 26.48
CA ASP A 138 -29.07 1.68 26.74
C ASP A 138 -29.95 1.91 25.48
N ASN A 139 -31.18 1.40 25.52
CA ASN A 139 -32.21 1.52 24.47
C ASN A 139 -32.05 0.59 23.26
N ALA A 140 -31.46 -0.58 23.42
CA ALA A 140 -31.26 -1.59 22.37
C ALA A 140 -30.50 -1.06 21.13
N LEU A 141 -29.65 -0.04 21.32
CA LEU A 141 -28.91 0.61 20.27
C LEU A 141 -27.44 0.17 20.27
N TYR A 142 -26.98 -0.27 19.12
CA TYR A 142 -25.59 -0.55 18.85
C TYR A 142 -24.99 0.51 17.93
N LYS A 143 -23.93 1.16 18.40
CA LYS A 143 -23.16 2.13 17.62
C LYS A 143 -21.98 1.42 16.98
N LEU A 144 -22.08 1.20 15.66
CA LEU A 144 -20.98 0.67 14.87
C LEU A 144 -19.89 1.71 14.75
N LYS A 145 -18.69 1.42 15.21
CA LYS A 145 -17.56 2.37 15.26
C LYS A 145 -16.46 2.01 14.28
N ALA A 146 -15.75 3.04 13.80
CA ALA A 146 -14.56 2.89 12.98
C ALA A 146 -13.43 2.21 13.77
N LEU A 147 -12.85 1.13 13.22
CA LEU A 147 -11.77 0.38 13.84
C LEU A 147 -10.42 1.08 13.69
N ILE A 148 -10.24 1.83 12.58
CA ILE A 148 -9.06 2.63 12.25
C ILE A 148 -9.49 4.00 11.77
N SER A 149 -8.56 4.97 11.74
CA SER A 149 -8.77 6.23 11.02
C SER A 149 -8.45 6.02 9.54
N GLY A 150 -9.24 6.61 8.64
CA GLY A 150 -9.07 6.46 7.20
C GLY A 150 -10.32 6.85 6.42
N PHE A 151 -10.28 6.62 5.11
CA PHE A 151 -11.40 6.87 4.22
C PHE A 151 -12.32 5.67 4.12
N ILE A 152 -13.62 5.92 4.06
CA ILE A 152 -14.61 4.89 3.75
C ILE A 152 -14.53 4.60 2.26
N VAL A 153 -14.12 3.38 1.91
CA VAL A 153 -13.91 2.96 0.53
C VAL A 153 -15.02 2.03 0.02
N ASN A 154 -15.77 1.42 0.94
CA ASN A 154 -16.96 0.62 0.61
C ASN A 154 -17.98 0.71 1.73
N ARG A 155 -19.28 0.67 1.35
CA ARG A 155 -20.42 0.64 2.26
C ARG A 155 -21.53 -0.24 1.67
N ASN A 156 -21.85 -1.33 2.37
CA ASN A 156 -22.83 -2.34 1.93
C ASN A 156 -24.10 -2.31 2.77
N ILE A 157 -24.51 -1.13 3.26
CA ILE A 157 -25.75 -0.95 4.02
C ILE A 157 -26.55 0.25 3.53
N SER A 158 -27.86 0.18 3.80
CA SER A 158 -28.83 1.23 3.54
C SER A 158 -29.69 1.51 4.77
N PRO A 159 -30.28 2.70 4.92
CA PRO A 159 -31.24 2.99 5.98
C PRO A 159 -32.42 1.99 5.94
N ASN A 160 -32.86 1.56 7.13
CA ASN A 160 -33.92 0.56 7.33
C ASN A 160 -33.59 -0.86 6.83
N MET A 161 -32.35 -1.12 6.39
CA MET A 161 -31.89 -2.46 6.06
C MET A 161 -31.80 -3.32 7.32
N GLN A 162 -32.25 -4.58 7.25
CA GLN A 162 -32.04 -5.58 8.28
C GLN A 162 -30.70 -6.32 8.01
N ILE A 163 -29.89 -6.41 9.03
CA ILE A 163 -28.61 -7.13 9.00
C ILE A 163 -28.65 -8.27 10.02
N ARG A 164 -27.84 -9.30 9.77
CA ARG A 164 -27.71 -10.46 10.65
C ARG A 164 -26.30 -10.51 11.20
N SER A 165 -26.15 -10.98 12.44
CA SER A 165 -24.84 -11.17 13.08
C SER A 165 -23.99 -12.26 12.44
N ASP A 166 -24.60 -13.22 11.72
CA ASP A 166 -23.93 -14.30 10.98
C ASP A 166 -23.61 -13.96 9.51
N GLN A 167 -23.78 -12.70 9.11
CA GLN A 167 -23.50 -12.23 7.74
C GLN A 167 -22.00 -12.16 7.48
N ASN A 168 -21.55 -12.81 6.40
CA ASN A 168 -20.13 -12.84 6.00
C ASN A 168 -19.70 -11.63 5.17
N GLU A 169 -20.59 -10.66 4.92
CA GLU A 169 -20.29 -9.45 4.16
C GLU A 169 -19.91 -8.30 5.09
N GLU A 170 -18.86 -7.59 4.73
CA GLU A 170 -18.48 -6.38 5.43
C GLU A 170 -19.50 -5.26 5.22
N ILE A 171 -19.84 -4.57 6.30
CA ILE A 171 -20.75 -3.41 6.29
C ILE A 171 -20.02 -2.16 5.79
N PHE A 172 -18.82 -1.94 6.28
CA PHE A 172 -17.92 -0.87 5.85
C PHE A 172 -16.53 -1.42 5.62
N THR A 173 -15.85 -0.81 4.65
CA THR A 173 -14.40 -0.97 4.50
C THR A 173 -13.75 0.40 4.65
N ILE A 174 -12.82 0.51 5.59
CA ILE A 174 -12.06 1.72 5.88
C ILE A 174 -10.61 1.49 5.48
N SER A 175 -10.00 2.42 4.77
CA SER A 175 -8.61 2.34 4.35
C SER A 175 -7.85 3.63 4.61
N GLY A 176 -6.65 3.50 5.20
CA GLY A 176 -5.66 4.56 5.18
C GLY A 176 -5.11 4.70 3.76
N LEU A 177 -5.19 5.90 3.19
CA LEU A 177 -4.67 6.19 1.83
C LEU A 177 -3.33 6.93 1.83
N ASP A 178 -2.71 7.13 3.00
CA ASP A 178 -1.39 7.77 3.13
C ASP A 178 -0.27 6.98 2.45
N ASP A 179 -0.44 5.66 2.40
CA ASP A 179 0.43 4.73 1.68
C ASP A 179 -0.44 3.86 0.78
N VAL A 180 0.00 3.69 -0.45
CA VAL A 180 -0.63 2.78 -1.42
C VAL A 180 0.37 1.74 -1.89
N TRP A 181 -0.14 0.61 -2.32
CA TRP A 181 0.66 -0.39 -3.01
C TRP A 181 0.41 -0.31 -4.50
N ILE A 182 1.47 -0.54 -5.28
CA ILE A 182 1.34 -0.83 -6.69
C ILE A 182 1.70 -2.30 -6.87
N ILE A 183 0.77 -3.04 -7.42
CA ILE A 183 0.98 -4.42 -7.83
C ILE A 183 1.19 -4.38 -9.33
N ALA A 184 2.34 -4.85 -9.79
CA ALA A 184 2.68 -4.92 -11.20
C ALA A 184 2.96 -6.35 -11.63
N ASP A 185 2.60 -6.66 -12.89
CA ASP A 185 2.64 -7.99 -13.46
C ASP A 185 3.94 -8.17 -14.24
N VAL A 186 4.75 -9.15 -13.86
CA VAL A 186 6.00 -9.55 -14.52
C VAL A 186 5.75 -10.83 -15.31
N TYR A 187 5.97 -10.80 -16.60
CA TYR A 187 5.87 -11.99 -17.44
C TYR A 187 6.97 -13.01 -17.12
N GLU A 188 6.69 -14.28 -17.30
CA GLU A 188 7.62 -15.38 -17.02
C GLU A 188 8.99 -15.19 -17.66
N SER A 189 9.06 -14.66 -18.89
CA SER A 189 10.30 -14.35 -19.61
C SER A 189 11.19 -13.27 -18.94
N ASP A 190 10.61 -12.45 -18.08
CA ASP A 190 11.27 -11.30 -17.47
C ASP A 190 11.53 -11.46 -15.97
N ILE A 191 11.12 -12.58 -15.38
CA ILE A 191 11.27 -12.84 -13.95
C ILE A 191 12.74 -12.70 -13.49
N SER A 192 13.67 -13.20 -14.28
CA SER A 192 15.11 -13.14 -13.96
C SER A 192 15.70 -11.72 -13.95
N LYS A 193 14.99 -10.76 -14.55
CA LYS A 193 15.43 -9.36 -14.66
C LYS A 193 15.02 -8.50 -13.48
N VAL A 194 14.07 -8.96 -12.65
CA VAL A 194 13.55 -8.22 -11.52
C VAL A 194 14.10 -8.77 -10.21
N SER A 195 14.40 -7.87 -9.27
CA SER A 195 14.84 -8.24 -7.91
C SER A 195 14.28 -7.26 -6.88
N GLU A 196 14.12 -7.73 -5.65
CA GLU A 196 13.78 -6.85 -4.54
C GLU A 196 14.84 -5.76 -4.38
N GLY A 197 14.40 -4.53 -4.07
CA GLY A 197 15.27 -3.35 -4.01
C GLY A 197 15.51 -2.66 -5.36
N SER A 198 15.10 -3.24 -6.51
CA SER A 198 15.22 -2.58 -7.80
C SER A 198 14.45 -1.27 -7.83
N SER A 199 15.10 -0.21 -8.34
CA SER A 199 14.47 1.11 -8.49
C SER A 199 13.44 1.09 -9.59
N VAL A 200 12.28 1.70 -9.32
CA VAL A 200 11.19 1.80 -10.27
C VAL A 200 10.74 3.23 -10.46
N ARG A 201 10.32 3.54 -11.68
CA ARG A 201 9.64 4.77 -12.05
C ARG A 201 8.21 4.43 -12.45
N ILE A 202 7.27 5.15 -11.88
CA ILE A 202 5.85 4.86 -12.04
C ILE A 202 5.17 6.09 -12.65
N GLU A 203 4.37 5.84 -13.66
CA GLU A 203 3.55 6.85 -14.34
C GLU A 203 2.10 6.37 -14.36
N THR A 204 1.15 7.29 -14.18
CA THR A 204 -0.28 6.98 -14.20
C THR A 204 -0.97 7.78 -15.29
N LEU A 205 -2.02 7.23 -15.87
CA LEU A 205 -2.81 7.93 -16.89
C LEU A 205 -3.51 9.18 -16.34
N ALA A 206 -3.86 9.16 -15.05
CA ALA A 206 -4.54 10.28 -14.41
C ALA A 206 -3.68 11.53 -14.25
N TYR A 207 -2.35 11.38 -14.20
CA TYR A 207 -1.40 12.48 -14.02
C TYR A 207 -0.27 12.38 -15.04
N PRO A 208 -0.54 12.76 -16.33
CA PRO A 208 0.46 12.72 -17.39
C PRO A 208 1.68 13.59 -17.03
N GLY A 209 2.88 13.04 -17.19
CA GLY A 209 4.14 13.74 -16.91
C GLY A 209 4.56 13.76 -15.42
N LYS A 210 3.69 13.41 -14.49
CA LYS A 210 4.09 13.24 -13.08
C LYS A 210 4.67 11.85 -12.86
N LYS A 211 5.92 11.80 -12.38
CA LYS A 211 6.67 10.57 -12.14
C LYS A 211 6.75 10.33 -10.65
N PHE A 212 6.38 9.12 -10.25
CA PHE A 212 6.54 8.63 -8.89
C PHE A 212 7.73 7.66 -8.88
N SER A 213 8.57 7.74 -7.86
CA SER A 213 9.74 6.86 -7.72
C SER A 213 9.58 5.98 -6.49
N GLY A 214 9.96 4.73 -6.62
CA GLY A 214 9.91 3.74 -5.56
C GLY A 214 10.91 2.63 -5.77
N THR A 215 10.78 1.58 -4.96
CA THR A 215 11.56 0.35 -5.08
C THR A 215 10.64 -0.85 -4.99
N ILE A 216 11.03 -1.95 -5.61
CA ILE A 216 10.35 -3.23 -5.44
C ILE A 216 10.55 -3.67 -3.99
N ASP A 217 9.45 -3.72 -3.24
CA ASP A 217 9.43 -4.09 -1.82
C ASP A 217 9.30 -5.61 -1.63
N LYS A 218 8.54 -6.26 -2.52
CA LYS A 218 8.31 -7.71 -2.45
C LYS A 218 8.03 -8.31 -3.81
N ILE A 219 8.53 -9.51 -4.00
CA ILE A 219 8.21 -10.37 -5.14
C ILE A 219 7.34 -11.53 -4.63
N TYR A 220 6.19 -11.76 -5.27
CA TYR A 220 5.34 -12.90 -4.93
C TYR A 220 5.81 -14.12 -5.71
N HIS A 221 6.32 -15.13 -5.01
CA HIS A 221 6.86 -16.35 -5.61
C HIS A 221 5.77 -17.33 -6.09
N MET A 222 4.77 -16.80 -6.77
CA MET A 222 3.67 -17.55 -7.33
C MET A 222 3.26 -16.94 -8.66
N LEU A 223 3.12 -17.79 -9.68
CA LEU A 223 2.59 -17.41 -10.99
C LEU A 223 1.06 -17.48 -10.96
N ASN A 224 0.44 -16.48 -11.54
CA ASN A 224 -0.97 -16.54 -11.86
C ASN A 224 -1.14 -17.48 -13.06
N GLU A 225 -1.97 -18.52 -12.92
CA GLU A 225 -2.13 -19.57 -13.93
C GLU A 225 -2.77 -19.05 -15.23
N ASP A 226 -3.64 -18.04 -15.13
CA ASP A 226 -4.35 -17.47 -16.28
C ASP A 226 -3.47 -16.51 -17.08
N SER A 227 -2.81 -15.58 -16.40
CA SER A 227 -2.03 -14.51 -17.04
C SER A 227 -0.56 -14.90 -17.29
N LYS A 228 -0.07 -16.00 -16.69
CA LYS A 228 1.35 -16.41 -16.70
C LYS A 228 2.29 -15.30 -16.23
N THR A 229 1.83 -14.53 -15.27
CA THR A 229 2.59 -13.43 -14.67
C THR A 229 2.85 -13.67 -13.19
N MET A 230 3.96 -13.14 -12.71
CA MET A 230 4.32 -13.06 -11.31
C MET A 230 4.11 -11.61 -10.83
N ASN A 231 3.52 -11.44 -9.65
CA ASN A 231 3.27 -10.13 -9.10
C ASN A 231 4.47 -9.60 -8.33
N ILE A 232 4.77 -8.33 -8.52
CA ILE A 232 5.69 -7.55 -7.69
C ILE A 232 4.92 -6.44 -6.98
N ARG A 233 5.36 -6.11 -5.76
CA ARG A 233 4.79 -5.05 -4.95
C ARG A 233 5.75 -3.89 -4.81
N ILE A 234 5.23 -2.70 -4.97
CA ILE A 234 5.94 -1.44 -4.71
C ILE A 234 5.12 -0.67 -3.68
N LYS A 235 5.76 -0.24 -2.59
CA LYS A 235 5.14 0.63 -1.58
C LYS A 235 5.43 2.09 -1.91
N LEU A 236 4.38 2.92 -1.95
CA LEU A 236 4.50 4.35 -2.20
C LEU A 236 3.79 5.16 -1.12
N LYS A 237 4.45 6.25 -0.69
CA LYS A 237 3.80 7.27 0.12
C LYS A 237 2.92 8.15 -0.77
N ASN A 238 1.70 8.39 -0.34
CA ASN A 238 0.65 9.09 -1.06
C ASN A 238 0.21 10.36 -0.30
N LYS A 239 1.13 11.30 -0.09
CA LYS A 239 0.93 12.47 0.77
C LYS A 239 -0.27 13.33 0.39
N ASP A 240 -0.57 13.46 -0.89
CA ASP A 240 -1.65 14.32 -1.40
C ASP A 240 -2.86 13.51 -1.86
N TYR A 241 -2.93 12.23 -1.50
CA TYR A 241 -3.98 11.29 -1.92
C TYR A 241 -4.21 11.25 -3.44
N LEU A 242 -3.16 11.55 -4.24
CA LEU A 242 -3.23 11.58 -5.69
C LEU A 242 -3.43 10.19 -6.28
N LEU A 243 -2.72 9.21 -5.75
CA LEU A 243 -2.84 7.83 -6.18
C LEU A 243 -4.07 7.20 -5.52
N LYS A 244 -5.06 6.87 -6.33
CA LYS A 244 -6.29 6.25 -5.86
C LYS A 244 -6.28 4.76 -6.21
N PRO A 245 -6.63 3.88 -5.26
CA PRO A 245 -6.82 2.46 -5.56
C PRO A 245 -7.74 2.25 -6.76
N GLY A 246 -7.38 1.32 -7.62
CA GLY A 246 -8.04 1.09 -8.91
C GLY A 246 -7.40 1.78 -10.11
N MET A 247 -6.52 2.77 -9.91
CA MET A 247 -5.80 3.42 -11.02
C MET A 247 -4.81 2.45 -11.68
N PHE A 248 -4.71 2.52 -13.00
CA PHE A 248 -3.64 1.86 -13.75
C PHE A 248 -2.34 2.63 -13.61
N ALA A 249 -1.25 1.91 -13.55
CA ALA A 249 0.09 2.43 -13.45
C ALA A 249 1.01 1.72 -14.44
N ASN A 250 1.86 2.48 -15.12
CA ASN A 250 2.97 1.96 -15.88
C ASN A 250 4.22 2.00 -14.99
N VAL A 251 4.84 0.84 -14.79
CA VAL A 251 5.98 0.66 -13.89
C VAL A 251 7.22 0.35 -14.71
N ASN A 252 8.14 1.29 -14.80
CA ASN A 252 9.43 1.12 -15.47
C ASN A 252 10.47 0.70 -14.44
N VAL A 253 10.92 -0.54 -14.53
CA VAL A 253 11.92 -1.14 -13.64
C VAL A 253 13.29 -0.99 -14.26
N LYS A 254 14.25 -0.45 -13.52
CA LYS A 254 15.66 -0.47 -13.94
C LYS A 254 16.24 -1.84 -13.64
N CYS A 255 16.54 -2.59 -14.68
CA CYS A 255 17.11 -3.93 -14.62
C CYS A 255 18.61 -3.89 -14.94
N LYS A 256 19.41 -4.65 -14.21
CA LYS A 256 20.76 -4.96 -14.65
C LYS A 256 20.70 -6.16 -15.60
N THR A 257 20.86 -5.94 -16.89
CA THR A 257 20.59 -6.96 -17.92
C THR A 257 21.72 -7.99 -18.05
N SER A 258 22.95 -7.67 -17.69
CA SER A 258 24.08 -8.60 -17.75
C SER A 258 25.23 -8.15 -16.88
N LYS A 259 26.15 -9.08 -16.54
CA LYS A 259 27.47 -8.78 -15.99
C LYS A 259 28.42 -8.17 -17.03
N GLN A 260 27.92 -7.76 -18.19
CA GLN A 260 28.70 -7.13 -19.25
C GLN A 260 28.62 -5.63 -19.08
N SER A 261 29.74 -5.04 -18.72
CA SER A 261 29.95 -3.61 -18.74
C SER A 261 30.41 -3.23 -20.15
N MET A 262 29.88 -2.17 -20.72
CA MET A 262 30.21 -1.69 -22.05
C MET A 262 30.54 -0.20 -22.07
N PRO A 263 31.30 0.27 -23.07
CA PRO A 263 31.50 1.70 -23.27
C PRO A 263 30.15 2.42 -23.41
N ARG A 264 29.90 3.40 -22.54
CA ARG A 264 28.72 4.24 -22.52
C ARG A 264 29.04 5.63 -23.02
N ILE A 265 28.16 6.17 -23.86
CA ILE A 265 28.23 7.52 -24.38
C ILE A 265 26.85 8.20 -24.28
N ASP A 266 26.81 9.53 -24.37
CA ASP A 266 25.57 10.26 -24.56
C ASP A 266 24.99 9.98 -25.95
N SER A 267 23.68 9.70 -26.06
CA SER A 267 23.02 9.46 -27.35
C SER A 267 23.16 10.60 -28.34
N HIS A 268 23.37 11.85 -27.88
CA HIS A 268 23.61 12.99 -28.71
C HIS A 268 25.01 13.01 -29.36
N ALA A 269 25.92 12.15 -28.90
CA ALA A 269 27.26 12.02 -29.50
C ALA A 269 27.26 11.22 -30.81
N LEU A 270 26.16 10.54 -31.13
CA LEU A 270 26.02 9.70 -32.32
C LEU A 270 25.60 10.52 -33.54
N VAL A 271 26.23 10.21 -34.66
CA VAL A 271 25.77 10.62 -36.00
C VAL A 271 25.43 9.38 -36.79
N PHE A 272 24.24 9.39 -37.37
CA PHE A 272 23.78 8.32 -38.27
C PHE A 272 23.93 8.84 -39.71
N ASP A 273 24.74 8.18 -40.51
CA ASP A 273 24.94 8.51 -41.92
C ASP A 273 25.20 7.23 -42.71
N SER A 274 24.61 7.13 -43.92
CA SER A 274 24.80 6.03 -44.88
C SER A 274 24.67 4.65 -44.24
N GLU A 275 23.60 4.45 -43.42
CA GLU A 275 23.29 3.21 -42.70
C GLU A 275 24.29 2.80 -41.61
N LYS A 276 25.18 3.71 -41.22
CA LYS A 276 26.20 3.48 -40.20
C LYS A 276 26.16 4.54 -39.10
N ASN A 277 26.67 4.16 -37.95
CA ASN A 277 26.76 5.04 -36.79
C ASN A 277 28.19 5.51 -36.60
N TYR A 278 28.36 6.80 -36.35
CA TYR A 278 29.65 7.42 -36.18
C TYR A 278 29.72 8.23 -34.88
N VAL A 279 30.91 8.32 -34.32
CA VAL A 279 31.25 9.26 -33.25
C VAL A 279 32.48 10.11 -33.67
N ILE A 280 32.64 11.26 -33.05
CA ILE A 280 33.82 12.09 -33.28
C ILE A 280 34.71 11.97 -32.06
N VAL A 281 35.84 11.32 -32.24
CA VAL A 281 36.87 11.11 -31.21
C VAL A 281 37.86 12.27 -31.23
N VAL A 282 38.22 12.73 -30.06
CA VAL A 282 39.25 13.79 -29.86
C VAL A 282 40.53 13.10 -29.37
N ASP A 283 41.60 13.16 -30.16
CA ASP A 283 42.88 12.59 -29.77
C ASP A 283 43.66 13.49 -28.80
N ASN A 284 44.80 13.00 -28.30
CA ASN A 284 45.68 13.72 -27.36
C ASN A 284 46.31 14.99 -27.94
N LYS A 285 46.29 15.16 -29.27
CA LYS A 285 46.77 16.36 -29.99
C LYS A 285 45.63 17.32 -30.34
N ASN A 286 44.43 17.09 -29.76
CA ASN A 286 43.21 17.83 -30.08
C ASN A 286 42.78 17.76 -31.58
N SER A 287 43.18 16.68 -32.29
CA SER A 287 42.67 16.40 -33.63
C SER A 287 41.37 15.64 -33.54
N LEU A 288 40.48 15.84 -34.50
CA LEU A 288 39.16 15.22 -34.57
C LEU A 288 39.14 14.12 -35.62
N HIS A 289 38.67 12.98 -35.26
CA HIS A 289 38.57 11.79 -36.13
C HIS A 289 37.17 11.25 -36.11
N ILE A 290 36.57 11.06 -37.27
CA ILE A 290 35.30 10.32 -37.44
C ILE A 290 35.63 8.84 -37.29
N ARG A 291 34.88 8.16 -36.42
CA ARG A 291 35.06 6.73 -36.19
C ARG A 291 33.71 6.01 -36.25
N GLU A 292 33.65 4.94 -37.04
CA GLU A 292 32.50 4.07 -37.11
C GLU A 292 32.35 3.28 -35.79
N VAL A 293 31.13 3.13 -35.30
CA VAL A 293 30.82 2.41 -34.06
C VAL A 293 29.67 1.46 -34.26
N GLU A 294 29.74 0.30 -33.61
CA GLU A 294 28.64 -0.66 -33.57
C GLU A 294 27.86 -0.47 -32.27
N ILE A 295 26.57 -0.11 -32.38
CA ILE A 295 25.71 0.08 -31.23
C ILE A 295 25.26 -1.28 -30.70
N PHE A 296 25.45 -1.52 -29.40
CA PHE A 296 24.84 -2.66 -28.72
C PHE A 296 23.40 -2.35 -28.29
N LYS A 297 23.18 -1.15 -27.69
CA LYS A 297 21.89 -0.73 -27.21
C LYS A 297 21.80 0.79 -27.13
N GLN A 298 20.69 1.36 -27.62
CA GLN A 298 20.41 2.77 -27.54
C GLN A 298 19.22 3.05 -26.63
N LEU A 299 19.41 3.92 -25.66
CA LEU A 299 18.39 4.48 -24.78
C LEU A 299 18.17 5.97 -25.11
N PRO A 300 17.11 6.62 -24.63
CA PRO A 300 16.82 8.01 -24.96
C PRO A 300 17.94 9.02 -24.64
N LYS A 301 18.77 8.74 -23.64
CA LYS A 301 19.87 9.63 -23.23
C LYS A 301 21.25 8.99 -23.32
N GLU A 302 21.33 7.67 -23.39
CA GLU A 302 22.58 6.91 -23.26
C GLU A 302 22.65 5.87 -24.37
N CYS A 303 23.85 5.59 -24.84
CA CYS A 303 24.09 4.56 -25.83
C CYS A 303 25.28 3.68 -25.39
N TYR A 304 25.08 2.37 -25.44
CA TYR A 304 26.09 1.36 -25.18
C TYR A 304 26.69 0.88 -26.50
N ILE A 305 28.00 0.97 -26.60
CA ILE A 305 28.74 0.68 -27.81
C ILE A 305 29.42 -0.69 -27.68
N LYS A 306 29.24 -1.52 -28.68
CA LYS A 306 29.81 -2.88 -28.75
C LYS A 306 31.27 -2.84 -29.24
N CYS A 307 31.51 -2.05 -30.29
CA CYS A 307 32.82 -1.93 -30.95
C CYS A 307 33.03 -0.50 -31.46
N GLY A 308 34.30 -0.06 -31.50
CA GLY A 308 34.68 1.19 -32.14
C GLY A 308 35.22 2.25 -31.18
N ILE A 309 34.97 2.17 -29.87
CA ILE A 309 35.51 3.09 -28.87
C ILE A 309 36.02 2.32 -27.63
N GLN A 310 36.92 2.95 -26.87
CA GLN A 310 37.53 2.42 -25.65
C GLN A 310 37.31 3.34 -24.45
N GLU A 311 37.43 2.78 -23.25
CA GLU A 311 37.39 3.54 -22.03
C GLU A 311 38.41 4.65 -21.98
N GLY A 312 38.03 5.84 -21.51
CA GLY A 312 38.91 6.98 -21.38
C GLY A 312 39.08 7.82 -22.66
N GLU A 313 38.59 7.35 -23.80
CA GLU A 313 38.58 8.16 -25.01
C GLU A 313 37.64 9.36 -24.87
N LYS A 314 38.04 10.48 -25.48
CA LYS A 314 37.26 11.73 -25.47
C LYS A 314 36.43 11.81 -26.74
N ILE A 315 35.17 12.12 -26.62
CA ILE A 315 34.22 12.26 -27.74
C ILE A 315 33.48 13.58 -27.66
N ILE A 316 33.02 14.09 -28.78
CA ILE A 316 32.15 15.27 -28.84
C ILE A 316 30.71 14.82 -28.61
N ASN A 317 29.98 15.49 -27.68
CA ASN A 317 28.57 15.19 -27.38
C ASN A 317 27.61 16.38 -27.68
N LYS A 318 28.11 17.54 -28.16
CA LYS A 318 27.29 18.67 -28.49
C LYS A 318 27.69 19.21 -29.88
N ASN A 319 26.68 19.55 -30.70
CA ASN A 319 26.84 20.03 -32.09
C ASN A 319 27.60 19.05 -32.99
N VAL A 320 27.46 17.76 -32.71
CA VAL A 320 28.22 16.65 -33.33
C VAL A 320 28.00 16.63 -34.84
N LEU A 321 26.77 16.77 -35.34
CA LEU A 321 26.43 16.77 -36.75
C LEU A 321 27.14 17.93 -37.54
N LEU A 322 27.26 19.11 -36.92
CA LEU A 322 27.93 20.23 -37.53
C LEU A 322 29.42 19.97 -37.71
N VAL A 323 30.04 19.35 -36.69
CA VAL A 323 31.46 18.96 -36.75
C VAL A 323 31.69 17.83 -37.76
N TYR A 324 30.78 16.84 -37.78
CA TYR A 324 30.82 15.73 -38.72
C TYR A 324 30.79 16.21 -40.16
N ASN A 325 29.84 17.11 -40.52
CA ASN A 325 29.72 17.65 -41.85
C ASN A 325 30.98 18.47 -42.25
N SER A 326 31.57 19.20 -41.32
CA SER A 326 32.79 19.98 -41.61
C SER A 326 34.03 19.10 -41.81
N LEU A 327 34.09 17.90 -41.21
CA LEU A 327 35.17 16.93 -41.42
C LEU A 327 34.98 16.07 -42.66
N ASN A 328 33.73 15.86 -43.08
CA ASN A 328 33.41 15.04 -44.26
C ASN A 328 33.46 15.86 -45.57
N ALA A 329 33.44 17.21 -45.47
CA ALA A 329 33.51 18.11 -46.61
C ALA A 329 34.96 18.46 -47.06
N ASN A 330 35.97 18.02 -46.30
CA ASN A 330 37.40 18.13 -46.63
C ASN A 330 37.99 16.78 -47.02
#